data_ac30ebe238efea5063caf9606eaf2871
#
_entry.id   ac30ebe238efea5063caf9606eaf2871
#
_cell.length_a   1.000
_cell.length_b   1.000
_cell.length_c   1.000
_cell.angle_alpha   90.00
_cell.angle_beta   90.00
_cell.angle_gamma   90.00
#
_symmetry.space_group_name_H-M   'P 1'
#
loop_
_entity.id
_entity.type
_entity.pdbx_description
1 polymer ?
#
loop_
_entity_poly.entity_id
_entity_poly.type
_entity_poly.pdbx_seq_one_letter_code
_entity_poly.pdbx_strand_id
1 'polypeptide(L)'
;AFSYSNLGYSLLGHTVEQVTGQEFSDYMDQAILGPMGMDSSSFTLRSDMKPRLSKEYLNGEEQEAIWTRDIPAASLRSTVEDLSRFMMMVFGDGELGGQRILRAETVAEMLSPQNSDVPLDFDARWGLGWWLIPPGLDYAGKTAWHSGGEGMWDTLLLTLPDYKLGVVV
;
A
#
# COMPACT_ATOMS: atom_id res chain seq x y z
N ALA A 1 -10.71 19.34 -5.16
CA ALA A 1 -11.38 18.32 -4.33
C ALA A 1 -10.74 16.97 -4.59
N PHE A 2 -10.67 16.14 -3.57
CA PHE A 2 -10.18 14.76 -3.68
C PHE A 2 -11.02 13.95 -4.68
N SER A 3 -10.35 13.13 -5.46
CA SER A 3 -10.99 12.15 -6.34
C SER A 3 -10.13 10.88 -6.39
N TYR A 4 -10.62 9.79 -5.81
CA TYR A 4 -9.92 8.51 -5.84
C TYR A 4 -9.76 8.01 -7.28
N SER A 5 -8.57 7.54 -7.65
CA SER A 5 -8.30 7.18 -9.04
C SER A 5 -7.28 6.05 -9.18
N ASN A 6 -7.73 4.84 -9.47
CA ASN A 6 -6.87 3.74 -9.88
C ASN A 6 -6.11 4.07 -11.18
N LEU A 7 -6.77 4.77 -12.12
CA LEU A 7 -6.12 5.24 -13.34
C LEU A 7 -4.92 6.16 -13.04
N GLY A 8 -5.04 7.03 -12.01
CA GLY A 8 -3.93 7.88 -11.57
C GLY A 8 -2.73 7.05 -11.13
N TYR A 9 -2.94 6.00 -10.34
CA TYR A 9 -1.87 5.10 -9.92
C TYR A 9 -1.32 4.26 -11.08
N SER A 10 -2.14 3.84 -12.02
CA SER A 10 -1.68 3.16 -13.23
C SER A 10 -0.76 4.07 -14.08
N LEU A 11 -1.08 5.36 -14.17
CA LEU A 11 -0.21 6.35 -14.84
C LEU A 11 1.10 6.58 -14.09
N LEU A 12 1.08 6.59 -12.74
CA LEU A 12 2.31 6.66 -11.94
C LEU A 12 3.18 5.42 -12.17
N GLY A 13 2.59 4.22 -12.18
CA GLY A 13 3.31 2.99 -12.51
C GLY A 13 3.93 3.05 -13.91
N HIS A 14 3.18 3.48 -14.91
CA HIS A 14 3.73 3.69 -16.24
C HIS A 14 4.87 4.73 -16.27
N THR A 15 4.77 5.77 -15.46
CA THR A 15 5.86 6.75 -15.32
C THR A 15 7.13 6.09 -14.76
N VAL A 16 6.99 5.21 -13.77
CA VAL A 16 8.11 4.43 -13.23
C VAL A 16 8.77 3.60 -14.34
N GLU A 17 7.97 2.90 -15.15
CA GLU A 17 8.49 2.13 -16.30
C GLU A 17 9.26 2.99 -17.29
N GLN A 18 8.72 4.16 -17.66
CA GLN A 18 9.37 5.05 -18.59
C GLN A 18 10.68 5.64 -18.05
N VAL A 19 10.77 5.92 -16.77
CA VAL A 19 11.97 6.48 -16.13
C VAL A 19 13.03 5.42 -15.89
N THR A 20 12.63 4.21 -15.51
CA THR A 20 13.57 3.14 -15.14
C THR A 20 13.93 2.22 -16.31
N GLY A 21 13.09 2.16 -17.33
CA GLY A 21 13.22 1.19 -18.44
C GLY A 21 12.90 -0.26 -18.01
N GLN A 22 12.23 -0.45 -16.86
CA GLN A 22 11.85 -1.76 -16.32
C GLN A 22 10.33 -1.87 -16.25
N GLU A 23 9.79 -3.08 -16.33
CA GLU A 23 8.39 -3.35 -15.99
C GLU A 23 8.13 -2.96 -14.52
N PHE A 24 6.97 -2.38 -14.23
CA PHE A 24 6.63 -1.90 -12.89
C PHE A 24 6.78 -2.97 -11.81
N SER A 25 6.28 -4.19 -12.08
CA SER A 25 6.37 -5.31 -11.14
C SER A 25 7.81 -5.69 -10.81
N ASP A 26 8.68 -5.76 -11.84
CA ASP A 26 10.09 -6.09 -11.67
C ASP A 26 10.83 -5.01 -10.87
N TYR A 27 10.54 -3.74 -11.16
CA TYR A 27 11.09 -2.62 -10.41
C TYR A 27 10.68 -2.68 -8.93
N MET A 28 9.39 -2.91 -8.65
CA MET A 28 8.89 -3.01 -7.27
C MET A 28 9.50 -4.20 -6.51
N ASP A 29 9.65 -5.34 -7.17
CA ASP A 29 10.30 -6.52 -6.58
C ASP A 29 11.76 -6.22 -6.22
N GLN A 30 12.51 -5.55 -7.10
CA GLN A 30 13.94 -5.28 -6.90
C GLN A 30 14.21 -4.11 -5.95
N ALA A 31 13.43 -3.03 -6.05
CA ALA A 31 13.70 -1.79 -5.34
C ALA A 31 13.00 -1.69 -3.99
N ILE A 32 11.89 -2.40 -3.79
CA ILE A 32 11.01 -2.24 -2.64
C ILE A 32 10.79 -3.57 -1.91
N LEU A 33 10.15 -4.56 -2.54
CA LEU A 33 9.73 -5.78 -1.86
C LEU A 33 10.91 -6.63 -1.40
N GLY A 34 11.86 -6.90 -2.30
CA GLY A 34 13.07 -7.68 -2.00
C GLY A 34 13.91 -7.06 -0.88
N PRO A 35 14.31 -5.77 -0.96
CA PRO A 35 15.04 -5.11 0.11
C PRO A 35 14.34 -5.11 1.48
N MET A 36 13.00 -5.15 1.51
CA MET A 36 12.23 -5.30 2.76
C MET A 36 12.08 -6.75 3.21
N GLY A 37 12.51 -7.75 2.41
CA GLY A 37 12.31 -9.16 2.69
C GLY A 37 10.85 -9.58 2.60
N MET A 38 10.05 -8.92 1.74
CA MET A 38 8.63 -9.23 1.49
C MET A 38 8.52 -10.35 0.45
N ASP A 39 9.14 -11.50 0.74
CA ASP A 39 9.32 -12.60 -0.22
C ASP A 39 8.01 -13.30 -0.62
N SER A 40 6.96 -13.13 0.19
CA SER A 40 5.61 -13.66 -0.08
C SER A 40 4.69 -12.63 -0.77
N SER A 41 5.24 -11.50 -1.21
CA SER A 41 4.51 -10.43 -1.88
C SER A 41 4.91 -10.34 -3.35
N SER A 42 3.96 -9.94 -4.21
CA SER A 42 4.25 -9.65 -5.62
C SER A 42 3.08 -8.93 -6.29
N PHE A 43 3.39 -8.11 -7.29
CA PHE A 43 2.41 -7.50 -8.19
C PHE A 43 1.96 -8.45 -9.32
N THR A 44 2.66 -9.57 -9.51
CA THR A 44 2.29 -10.61 -10.47
C THR A 44 2.07 -11.94 -9.75
N LEU A 45 1.23 -12.80 -10.29
CA LEU A 45 1.02 -14.13 -9.69
C LEU A 45 2.15 -15.07 -10.06
N ARG A 46 3.11 -15.23 -9.17
CA ARG A 46 4.17 -16.23 -9.29
C ARG A 46 3.63 -17.64 -9.06
N SER A 47 4.28 -18.62 -9.70
CA SER A 47 3.86 -20.02 -9.60
C SER A 47 3.92 -20.60 -8.17
N ASP A 48 4.87 -20.14 -7.35
CA ASP A 48 5.04 -20.52 -5.94
C ASP A 48 3.95 -19.96 -5.02
N MET A 49 3.29 -18.88 -5.43
CA MET A 49 2.20 -18.25 -4.65
C MET A 49 0.86 -18.96 -4.85
N LYS A 50 0.63 -19.55 -6.04
CA LYS A 50 -0.67 -20.17 -6.39
C LYS A 50 -1.23 -21.12 -5.33
N PRO A 51 -0.45 -22.04 -4.74
CA PRO A 51 -0.99 -22.98 -3.73
C PRO A 51 -1.37 -22.30 -2.39
N ARG A 52 -0.90 -21.07 -2.17
CA ARG A 52 -1.08 -20.33 -0.91
C ARG A 52 -2.06 -19.17 -1.03
N LEU A 53 -2.63 -18.94 -2.22
CA LEU A 53 -3.64 -17.90 -2.39
C LEU A 53 -4.87 -18.22 -1.55
N SER A 54 -5.39 -17.20 -0.88
CA SER A 54 -6.72 -17.24 -0.31
C SER A 54 -7.74 -17.46 -1.42
N LYS A 55 -8.75 -18.26 -1.14
CA LYS A 55 -9.83 -18.54 -2.09
C LYS A 55 -10.98 -17.57 -1.87
N GLU A 56 -11.59 -17.16 -2.96
CA GLU A 56 -12.83 -16.39 -2.94
C GLU A 56 -14.04 -17.33 -2.82
N TYR A 57 -15.04 -16.93 -2.05
CA TYR A 57 -16.29 -17.65 -1.92
C TYR A 57 -17.49 -16.70 -2.03
N LEU A 58 -18.43 -17.03 -2.90
CA LEU A 58 -19.72 -16.35 -2.99
C LEU A 58 -20.84 -17.36 -2.70
N ASN A 59 -21.63 -17.09 -1.67
CA ASN A 59 -22.71 -17.99 -1.22
C ASN A 59 -22.24 -19.43 -0.92
N GLY A 60 -21.00 -19.61 -0.48
CA GLY A 60 -20.41 -20.92 -0.16
C GLY A 60 -19.78 -21.65 -1.35
N GLU A 61 -19.82 -21.07 -2.54
CA GLU A 61 -19.17 -21.60 -3.74
C GLU A 61 -17.86 -20.89 -4.02
N GLU A 62 -16.79 -21.66 -4.29
CA GLU A 62 -15.48 -21.11 -4.66
C GLU A 62 -15.58 -20.39 -6.01
N GLN A 63 -15.04 -19.19 -6.07
CA GLN A 63 -14.99 -18.37 -7.29
C GLN A 63 -13.58 -18.39 -7.90
N GLU A 64 -13.49 -18.15 -9.18
CA GLU A 64 -12.19 -17.86 -9.81
C GLU A 64 -11.71 -16.47 -9.44
N ALA A 65 -10.44 -16.37 -9.06
CA ALA A 65 -9.84 -15.09 -8.70
C ALA A 65 -9.91 -14.09 -9.88
N ILE A 66 -10.40 -12.90 -9.60
CA ILE A 66 -10.44 -11.81 -10.58
C ILE A 66 -9.03 -11.26 -10.77
N TRP A 67 -8.66 -11.02 -12.01
CA TRP A 67 -7.36 -10.45 -12.38
C TRP A 67 -7.57 -9.02 -12.90
N THR A 68 -7.05 -8.06 -12.17
CA THR A 68 -7.10 -6.66 -12.62
C THR A 68 -5.99 -6.35 -13.61
N ARG A 69 -6.26 -5.42 -14.53
CA ARG A 69 -5.25 -4.85 -15.43
C ARG A 69 -4.52 -3.67 -14.80
N ASP A 70 -5.06 -3.11 -13.73
CA ASP A 70 -4.52 -1.93 -13.05
C ASP A 70 -3.42 -2.36 -12.04
N ILE A 71 -2.35 -2.98 -12.57
CA ILE A 71 -1.28 -3.59 -11.77
C ILE A 71 -0.75 -2.65 -10.69
N PRO A 72 -0.37 -1.40 -10.98
CA PRO A 72 0.16 -0.50 -9.95
C PRO A 72 -0.85 -0.10 -8.87
N ALA A 73 -2.14 -0.16 -9.17
CA ALA A 73 -3.20 0.29 -8.27
C ALA A 73 -3.79 -0.84 -7.43
N ALA A 74 -3.89 -2.06 -7.97
CA ALA A 74 -4.76 -3.09 -7.38
C ALA A 74 -4.19 -4.52 -7.40
N SER A 75 -2.95 -4.75 -7.84
CA SER A 75 -2.46 -6.11 -8.04
C SER A 75 -1.52 -6.65 -6.97
N LEU A 76 -1.15 -5.87 -5.95
CA LEU A 76 -0.28 -6.39 -4.89
C LEU A 76 -0.97 -7.52 -4.13
N ARG A 77 -0.36 -8.70 -4.16
CA ARG A 77 -0.68 -9.83 -3.30
C ARG A 77 0.38 -9.91 -2.22
N SER A 78 -0.06 -10.08 -0.98
CA SER A 78 0.84 -10.04 0.16
C SER A 78 0.37 -10.95 1.28
N THR A 79 1.11 -10.96 2.38
CA THR A 79 0.74 -11.57 3.66
C THR A 79 0.76 -10.50 4.76
N VAL A 80 0.12 -10.80 5.88
CA VAL A 80 0.16 -9.89 7.05
C VAL A 80 1.58 -9.72 7.57
N GLU A 81 2.43 -10.74 7.47
CA GLU A 81 3.84 -10.68 7.85
C GLU A 81 4.62 -9.71 6.96
N ASP A 82 4.44 -9.79 5.64
CA ASP A 82 5.13 -8.91 4.70
C ASP A 82 4.65 -7.45 4.83
N LEU A 83 3.33 -7.24 4.94
CA LEU A 83 2.79 -5.89 5.17
C LEU A 83 3.21 -5.33 6.53
N SER A 84 3.45 -6.18 7.54
CA SER A 84 4.06 -5.75 8.81
C SER A 84 5.49 -5.24 8.62
N ARG A 85 6.27 -5.83 7.70
CA ARG A 85 7.61 -5.32 7.33
C ARG A 85 7.53 -3.94 6.69
N PHE A 86 6.55 -3.73 5.80
CA PHE A 86 6.29 -2.42 5.25
C PHE A 86 5.95 -1.38 6.33
N MET A 87 5.07 -1.73 7.29
CA MET A 87 4.78 -0.84 8.42
C MET A 87 6.02 -0.55 9.27
N MET A 88 6.84 -1.57 9.55
CA MET A 88 8.09 -1.37 10.30
C MET A 88 9.06 -0.44 9.57
N MET A 89 9.13 -0.50 8.24
CA MET A 89 9.88 0.45 7.42
C MET A 89 9.36 1.87 7.59
N VAL A 90 8.04 2.06 7.59
CA VAL A 90 7.42 3.38 7.84
C VAL A 90 7.76 3.87 9.26
N PHE A 91 7.68 3.01 10.28
CA PHE A 91 8.02 3.35 11.67
C PHE A 91 9.52 3.60 11.89
N GLY A 92 10.36 3.11 10.99
CA GLY A 92 11.80 3.35 10.95
C GLY A 92 12.21 4.51 10.05
N ASP A 93 11.28 5.42 9.72
CA ASP A 93 11.54 6.56 8.84
C ASP A 93 12.21 6.15 7.51
N GLY A 94 11.74 5.05 6.94
CA GLY A 94 12.23 4.52 5.67
C GLY A 94 13.38 3.52 5.80
N GLU A 95 13.69 3.05 7.00
CA GLU A 95 14.71 2.05 7.25
C GLU A 95 14.10 0.77 7.85
N LEU A 96 14.60 -0.38 7.42
CA LEU A 96 14.23 -1.69 7.95
C LEU A 96 15.48 -2.56 8.10
N GLY A 97 15.71 -3.05 9.32
CA GLY A 97 16.83 -3.96 9.60
C GLY A 97 18.22 -3.39 9.28
N GLY A 98 18.40 -2.07 9.36
CA GLY A 98 19.65 -1.38 9.00
C GLY A 98 19.78 -1.07 7.50
N GLN A 99 18.77 -1.42 6.69
CA GLN A 99 18.73 -1.11 5.27
C GLN A 99 17.82 0.08 5.00
N ARG A 100 18.33 1.09 4.27
CA ARG A 100 17.57 2.23 3.81
C ARG A 100 16.77 1.86 2.55
N ILE A 101 15.43 1.90 2.66
CA ILE A 101 14.49 1.66 1.55
C ILE A 101 14.05 2.99 0.95
N LEU A 102 13.63 3.92 1.80
CA LEU A 102 13.24 5.28 1.42
C LEU A 102 14.01 6.30 2.26
N ARG A 103 14.15 7.52 1.76
CA ARG A 103 14.68 8.61 2.57
C ARG A 103 13.67 8.98 3.66
N ALA A 104 14.16 9.41 4.83
CA ALA A 104 13.30 9.83 5.94
C ALA A 104 12.34 10.97 5.53
N GLU A 105 12.85 11.92 4.75
CA GLU A 105 12.06 13.04 4.23
C GLU A 105 10.93 12.56 3.31
N THR A 106 11.17 11.50 2.54
CA THR A 106 10.15 10.90 1.66
C THR A 106 9.03 10.28 2.49
N VAL A 107 9.35 9.54 3.55
CA VAL A 107 8.34 8.98 4.45
C VAL A 107 7.56 10.08 5.16
N ALA A 108 8.26 11.12 5.64
CA ALA A 108 7.60 12.25 6.26
C ALA A 108 6.64 12.96 5.30
N GLU A 109 7.00 13.11 4.04
CA GLU A 109 6.14 13.69 3.01
C GLU A 109 4.94 12.77 2.69
N MET A 110 5.15 11.46 2.58
CA MET A 110 4.06 10.49 2.38
C MET A 110 2.99 10.60 3.46
N LEU A 111 3.40 10.86 4.70
CA LEU A 111 2.52 10.96 5.86
C LEU A 111 2.07 12.41 6.17
N SER A 112 2.34 13.35 5.27
CA SER A 112 1.92 14.75 5.42
C SER A 112 0.70 15.05 4.54
N PRO A 113 -0.24 15.91 5.02
CA PRO A 113 -1.38 16.30 4.21
C PRO A 113 -0.96 17.02 2.93
N GLN A 114 -1.43 16.51 1.78
CA GLN A 114 -1.17 17.09 0.46
C GLN A 114 -2.30 18.00 -0.03
N ASN A 115 -3.38 18.13 0.74
CA ASN A 115 -4.61 18.86 0.38
C ASN A 115 -5.04 19.90 1.42
N SER A 116 -4.12 20.43 2.22
CA SER A 116 -4.44 21.38 3.31
C SER A 116 -5.05 22.68 2.82
N ASP A 117 -4.81 23.04 1.57
CA ASP A 117 -5.28 24.26 0.90
C ASP A 117 -6.51 24.02 0.00
N VAL A 118 -7.14 22.85 0.07
CA VAL A 118 -8.32 22.50 -0.74
C VAL A 118 -9.59 22.56 0.11
N PRO A 119 -10.34 23.68 0.09
CA PRO A 119 -11.51 23.89 0.97
C PRO A 119 -12.62 22.85 0.75
N LEU A 120 -12.75 22.30 -0.47
CA LEU A 120 -13.80 21.32 -0.81
C LEU A 120 -13.54 19.93 -0.21
N ASP A 121 -12.37 19.68 0.34
CA ASP A 121 -12.05 18.42 1.03
C ASP A 121 -12.41 18.47 2.52
N PHE A 122 -12.94 19.59 2.99
CA PHE A 122 -13.32 19.82 4.39
C PHE A 122 -12.15 19.48 5.35
N ASP A 123 -12.41 18.60 6.32
CA ASP A 123 -11.40 18.13 7.28
C ASP A 123 -10.71 16.83 6.87
N ALA A 124 -11.07 16.24 5.72
CA ALA A 124 -10.39 15.07 5.19
C ALA A 124 -8.95 15.40 4.78
N ARG A 125 -8.00 14.55 5.11
CA ARG A 125 -6.58 14.75 4.81
C ARG A 125 -6.02 13.51 4.09
N TRP A 126 -5.22 13.78 3.07
CA TRP A 126 -4.63 12.79 2.20
C TRP A 126 -3.12 12.99 2.15
N GLY A 127 -2.37 11.92 2.38
CA GLY A 127 -0.94 11.85 2.11
C GLY A 127 -0.66 11.27 0.72
N LEU A 128 0.58 10.88 0.47
CA LEU A 128 0.92 10.16 -0.77
C LEU A 128 0.60 8.68 -0.60
N GLY A 129 -0.57 8.26 -1.08
CA GLY A 129 -1.08 6.89 -0.93
C GLY A 129 -1.72 6.59 0.43
N TRP A 130 -1.89 7.59 1.30
CA TRP A 130 -2.43 7.41 2.63
C TRP A 130 -3.66 8.28 2.88
N TRP A 131 -4.64 7.71 3.52
CA TRP A 131 -5.67 8.46 4.21
C TRP A 131 -5.16 8.83 5.59
N LEU A 132 -5.27 10.11 5.95
CA LEU A 132 -4.78 10.62 7.22
C LEU A 132 -5.97 10.99 8.10
N ILE A 133 -5.87 10.74 9.41
CA ILE A 133 -6.88 11.09 10.42
C ILE A 133 -8.25 10.51 10.06
N PRO A 134 -8.50 9.22 10.30
CA PRO A 134 -9.84 8.67 10.16
C PRO A 134 -10.78 9.33 11.19
N PRO A 135 -12.06 9.53 10.84
CA PRO A 135 -13.03 10.11 11.76
C PRO A 135 -13.06 9.38 13.11
N GLY A 136 -13.01 10.16 14.20
CA GLY A 136 -13.08 9.63 15.56
C GLY A 136 -11.76 9.11 16.16
N LEU A 137 -10.63 9.26 15.46
CA LEU A 137 -9.30 8.92 15.97
C LEU A 137 -8.38 10.12 16.20
N ASP A 138 -8.91 11.32 16.24
CA ASP A 138 -8.15 12.58 16.44
C ASP A 138 -7.31 12.55 17.73
N TYR A 139 -7.76 11.81 18.74
CA TYR A 139 -7.04 11.62 20.01
C TYR A 139 -5.80 10.73 19.88
N ALA A 140 -5.68 9.98 18.80
CA ALA A 140 -4.60 9.01 18.58
C ALA A 140 -3.34 9.65 17.93
N GLY A 141 -3.32 10.97 17.74
CA GLY A 141 -2.22 11.66 17.07
C GLY A 141 -2.19 11.36 15.56
N LYS A 142 -0.99 11.24 15.00
CA LYS A 142 -0.86 10.90 13.57
C LYS A 142 -1.40 9.50 13.30
N THR A 143 -2.31 9.42 12.36
CA THR A 143 -2.81 8.15 11.82
C THR A 143 -2.64 8.15 10.31
N ALA A 144 -2.28 7.01 9.74
CA ALA A 144 -2.23 6.83 8.30
C ALA A 144 -2.74 5.43 7.98
N TRP A 145 -3.67 5.33 7.05
CA TRP A 145 -4.30 4.06 6.72
C TRP A 145 -4.65 3.97 5.25
N HIS A 146 -4.82 2.76 4.77
CA HIS A 146 -5.41 2.46 3.48
C HIS A 146 -6.14 1.13 3.55
N SER A 147 -7.28 1.04 2.88
CA SER A 147 -8.00 -0.21 2.67
C SER A 147 -7.80 -0.69 1.25
N GLY A 148 -7.95 -1.98 1.02
CA GLY A 148 -8.03 -2.60 -0.29
C GLY A 148 -9.30 -3.42 -0.39
N GLY A 149 -9.94 -3.39 -1.55
CA GLY A 149 -11.09 -4.23 -1.88
C GLY A 149 -10.98 -4.69 -3.32
N GLU A 150 -10.91 -5.99 -3.53
CA GLU A 150 -10.86 -6.61 -4.86
C GLU A 150 -11.61 -7.94 -4.81
N GLY A 151 -12.64 -8.07 -5.64
CA GLY A 151 -13.50 -9.27 -5.60
C GLY A 151 -14.18 -9.44 -4.24
N MET A 152 -13.89 -10.53 -3.56
CA MET A 152 -14.41 -10.87 -2.22
C MET A 152 -13.35 -10.69 -1.12
N TRP A 153 -12.23 -10.03 -1.40
CA TRP A 153 -11.20 -9.73 -0.41
C TRP A 153 -11.28 -8.29 0.05
N ASP A 154 -11.28 -8.12 1.37
CA ASP A 154 -11.13 -6.83 2.00
C ASP A 154 -9.85 -6.84 2.83
N THR A 155 -9.08 -5.77 2.76
CA THR A 155 -7.85 -5.60 3.50
C THR A 155 -7.80 -4.24 4.16
N LEU A 156 -7.07 -4.14 5.26
CA LEU A 156 -6.81 -2.88 5.94
C LEU A 156 -5.36 -2.85 6.43
N LEU A 157 -4.70 -1.73 6.17
CA LEU A 157 -3.45 -1.36 6.79
C LEU A 157 -3.66 -0.02 7.50
N LEU A 158 -3.53 -0.02 8.82
CA LEU A 158 -3.66 1.18 9.65
C LEU A 158 -2.42 1.34 10.51
N THR A 159 -1.88 2.54 10.56
CA THR A 159 -0.67 2.87 11.32
C THR A 159 -0.91 4.06 12.25
N LEU A 160 -0.28 4.01 13.41
CA LEU A 160 -0.12 5.08 14.38
C LEU A 160 1.38 5.35 14.52
N PRO A 161 1.98 6.13 13.61
CA PRO A 161 3.45 6.25 13.53
C PRO A 161 4.09 6.78 14.80
N ASP A 162 3.45 7.72 15.49
CA ASP A 162 3.96 8.30 16.74
C ASP A 162 4.10 7.25 17.86
N TYR A 163 3.30 6.20 17.84
CA TYR A 163 3.32 5.10 18.80
C TYR A 163 4.01 3.84 18.27
N LYS A 164 4.42 3.82 17.00
CA LYS A 164 4.93 2.64 16.30
C LYS A 164 4.00 1.44 16.42
N LEU A 165 2.72 1.69 16.34
CA LEU A 165 1.66 0.69 16.37
C LEU A 165 0.96 0.62 15.03
N GLY A 166 0.46 -0.56 14.68
CA GLY A 166 -0.33 -0.71 13.47
C GLY A 166 -1.12 -2.02 13.45
N VAL A 167 -2.06 -2.08 12.54
CA VAL A 167 -2.90 -3.24 12.28
C VAL A 167 -2.88 -3.54 10.79
N VAL A 168 -2.73 -4.81 10.46
CA VAL A 168 -2.90 -5.37 9.11
C VAL A 168 -3.93 -6.48 9.19
N VAL A 169 -4.89 -6.44 8.28
CA VAL A 169 -5.91 -7.48 8.12
C VAL A 169 -6.01 -7.84 6.66
#